data_f73595d981f0f33c1407fd76485f8200
#
_entry.id   f73595d981f0f33c1407fd76485f8200
#
_cell.length_a   1.000
_cell.length_b   1.000
_cell.length_c   1.000
_cell.angle_alpha   90.00
_cell.angle_beta   90.00
_cell.angle_gamma   90.00
#
_symmetry.space_group_name_H-M   'P 1'
#
loop_
_entity.id
_entity.type
_entity.pdbx_description
1 polymer ?
#
loop_
_entity_poly.entity_id
_entity_poly.type
_entity_poly.pdbx_seq_one_letter_code
_entity_poly.pdbx_strand_id
1 'polypeptide(L)'
;MKKHTFLLIPLFVLIISASGQTGKVFDDLSMTSKILNSERKYAVYLPPDYETSQRSYPVLYLLHGSGDDQTGWVQFGEVLHIADKAIGEGRATPMVIIMPDANTGIKGYFNDISNEWRYEDFFFDELIPFVE
;
A
#
# COMPACT_ATOMS: atom_id res chain seq x y z
N MET A 1 -70.21 19.20 7.42
CA MET A 1 -69.05 18.43 7.93
C MET A 1 -68.12 18.14 6.79
N LYS A 2 -66.94 18.81 6.74
CA LYS A 2 -65.92 18.61 5.67
C LYS A 2 -64.98 17.48 6.14
N LYS A 3 -64.93 16.40 5.38
CA LYS A 3 -64.00 15.28 5.62
C LYS A 3 -62.63 15.67 5.07
N HIS A 4 -61.64 15.81 5.93
CA HIS A 4 -60.23 15.99 5.55
C HIS A 4 -59.59 14.60 5.32
N THR A 5 -59.30 14.26 4.07
CA THR A 5 -58.55 13.05 3.70
C THR A 5 -57.09 13.34 3.90
N PHE A 6 -56.45 12.69 4.88
CA PHE A 6 -55.00 12.77 5.11
C PHE A 6 -54.32 11.80 4.15
N LEU A 7 -53.59 12.35 3.18
CA LEU A 7 -52.76 11.58 2.27
C LEU A 7 -51.41 11.29 2.95
N LEU A 8 -51.21 10.05 3.40
CA LEU A 8 -49.92 9.57 3.90
C LEU A 8 -49.02 9.23 2.70
N ILE A 9 -48.01 10.07 2.49
CA ILE A 9 -46.95 9.79 1.49
C ILE A 9 -45.90 8.93 2.21
N PRO A 10 -45.65 7.68 1.75
CA PRO A 10 -44.58 6.87 2.32
C PRO A 10 -43.22 7.46 1.97
N LEU A 11 -42.45 7.82 2.97
CA LEU A 11 -41.05 8.22 2.83
C LEU A 11 -40.22 6.98 2.53
N PHE A 12 -39.86 6.78 1.26
CA PHE A 12 -38.96 5.71 0.85
C PHE A 12 -37.52 6.12 1.19
N VAL A 13 -36.98 5.62 2.31
CA VAL A 13 -35.56 5.82 2.66
C VAL A 13 -34.74 4.86 1.79
N LEU A 14 -34.06 5.40 0.78
CA LEU A 14 -33.09 4.66 -0.01
C LEU A 14 -31.85 4.44 0.84
N ILE A 15 -31.67 3.25 1.39
CA ILE A 15 -30.43 2.86 2.06
C ILE A 15 -29.41 2.57 0.96
N ILE A 16 -28.58 3.56 0.63
CA ILE A 16 -27.40 3.36 -0.23
C ILE A 16 -26.35 2.67 0.66
N SER A 17 -26.17 1.36 0.46
CA SER A 17 -25.02 0.65 1.01
C SER A 17 -23.78 1.21 0.33
N ALA A 18 -23.03 2.08 0.99
CA ALA A 18 -21.71 2.45 0.56
C ALA A 18 -20.82 1.20 0.72
N SER A 19 -20.62 0.46 -0.37
CA SER A 19 -19.53 -0.51 -0.44
C SER A 19 -18.23 0.29 -0.28
N GLY A 20 -17.57 0.18 0.87
CA GLY A 20 -16.26 0.76 1.07
C GLY A 20 -15.33 0.22 -0.01
N GLN A 21 -14.70 1.11 -0.77
CA GLN A 21 -13.62 0.70 -1.67
C GLN A 21 -12.51 0.09 -0.81
N THR A 22 -11.92 -1.01 -1.28
CA THR A 22 -10.75 -1.63 -0.66
C THR A 22 -9.50 -1.25 -1.42
N GLY A 23 -8.38 -1.15 -0.73
CA GLY A 23 -7.07 -1.00 -1.35
C GLY A 23 -6.69 -2.22 -2.18
N LYS A 24 -5.57 -2.12 -2.88
CA LYS A 24 -5.01 -3.21 -3.70
C LYS A 24 -3.58 -3.49 -3.28
N VAL A 25 -3.19 -4.76 -3.33
CA VAL A 25 -1.81 -5.18 -3.14
C VAL A 25 -1.30 -5.88 -4.40
N PHE A 26 -0.08 -5.54 -4.80
CA PHE A 26 0.69 -6.21 -5.83
C PHE A 26 1.99 -6.66 -5.16
N ASP A 27 2.22 -7.96 -5.04
CA ASP A 27 3.32 -8.55 -4.26
C ASP A 27 4.36 -9.28 -5.10
N ASP A 28 4.22 -9.27 -6.42
CA ASP A 28 5.14 -9.89 -7.38
C ASP A 28 5.67 -8.87 -8.41
N LEU A 29 5.99 -7.67 -7.94
CA LEU A 29 6.61 -6.66 -8.79
C LEU A 29 8.13 -6.76 -8.71
N SER A 30 8.78 -6.34 -9.80
CA SER A 30 10.25 -6.30 -9.86
C SER A 30 10.78 -5.13 -10.68
N MET A 31 12.02 -4.77 -10.42
CA MET A 31 12.79 -3.81 -11.20
C MET A 31 14.23 -4.29 -11.36
N THR A 32 14.86 -3.92 -12.45
CA THR A 32 16.28 -4.20 -12.66
C THR A 32 17.12 -3.11 -11.99
N SER A 33 17.95 -3.50 -11.02
CA SER A 33 18.92 -2.60 -10.40
C SER A 33 20.25 -2.68 -11.15
N LYS A 34 20.77 -1.52 -11.52
CA LYS A 34 22.15 -1.38 -12.08
C LYS A 34 23.18 -1.40 -10.96
N ILE A 35 22.85 -0.80 -9.81
CA ILE A 35 23.73 -0.74 -8.64
C ILE A 35 23.98 -2.13 -8.07
N LEU A 36 22.94 -2.95 -7.93
CA LEU A 36 23.03 -4.32 -7.41
C LEU A 36 23.27 -5.38 -8.52
N ASN A 37 23.25 -4.94 -9.79
CA ASN A 37 23.39 -5.81 -10.97
C ASN A 37 22.46 -7.05 -10.91
N SER A 38 21.24 -6.85 -10.49
CA SER A 38 20.25 -7.91 -10.29
C SER A 38 18.83 -7.38 -10.36
N GLU A 39 17.88 -8.29 -10.60
CA GLU A 39 16.47 -8.00 -10.43
C GLU A 39 16.14 -7.92 -8.94
N ARG A 40 15.40 -6.86 -8.56
CA ARG A 40 14.97 -6.63 -7.18
C ARG A 40 13.46 -6.66 -7.11
N LYS A 41 12.94 -7.46 -6.20
CA LYS A 41 11.51 -7.59 -5.95
C LYS A 41 11.02 -6.53 -4.97
N TYR A 42 9.76 -6.16 -5.12
CA TYR A 42 9.04 -5.31 -4.18
C TYR A 42 7.55 -5.57 -4.26
N ALA A 43 6.84 -5.25 -3.20
CA ALA A 43 5.38 -5.21 -3.17
C ALA A 43 4.87 -3.79 -2.97
N VAL A 44 3.64 -3.53 -3.40
CA VAL A 44 2.98 -2.23 -3.30
C VAL A 44 1.58 -2.40 -2.77
N TYR A 45 1.22 -1.60 -1.77
CA TYR A 45 -0.17 -1.36 -1.42
C TYR A 45 -0.61 -0.01 -1.97
N LEU A 46 -1.76 0.02 -2.62
CA LEU A 46 -2.44 1.22 -3.11
C LEU A 46 -3.71 1.47 -2.30
N PRO A 47 -3.96 2.70 -1.82
CA PRO A 47 -5.14 3.00 -1.01
C PRO A 47 -6.44 2.88 -1.81
N PRO A 48 -7.61 2.74 -1.14
CA PRO A 48 -8.89 2.47 -1.79
C PRO A 48 -9.28 3.41 -2.92
N ASP A 49 -8.90 4.69 -2.84
CA ASP A 49 -9.25 5.71 -3.80
C ASP A 49 -8.15 6.03 -4.83
N TYR A 50 -7.09 5.20 -4.89
CA TYR A 50 -5.92 5.49 -5.73
C TYR A 50 -6.27 5.68 -7.21
N GLU A 51 -7.15 4.84 -7.77
CA GLU A 51 -7.52 4.90 -9.18
C GLU A 51 -8.53 6.00 -9.52
N THR A 52 -9.24 6.52 -8.53
CA THR A 52 -10.33 7.49 -8.72
C THR A 52 -9.97 8.91 -8.29
N SER A 53 -8.89 9.06 -7.53
CA SER A 53 -8.42 10.34 -7.01
C SER A 53 -7.35 10.97 -7.93
N GLN A 54 -7.27 12.30 -7.94
CA GLN A 54 -6.21 13.06 -8.62
C GLN A 54 -5.19 13.64 -7.63
N ARG A 55 -5.26 13.25 -6.36
CA ARG A 55 -4.34 13.74 -5.34
C ARG A 55 -3.03 12.97 -5.35
N SER A 56 -1.97 13.59 -4.84
CA SER A 56 -0.73 12.90 -4.50
C SER A 56 -0.87 12.20 -3.15
N TYR A 57 -0.17 11.08 -2.98
CA TYR A 57 -0.17 10.29 -1.77
C TYR A 57 1.22 10.31 -1.13
N PRO A 58 1.33 10.42 0.19
CA PRO A 58 2.60 10.13 0.85
C PRO A 58 2.98 8.66 0.63
N VAL A 59 4.27 8.40 0.55
CA VAL A 59 4.81 7.05 0.38
C VAL A 59 5.43 6.58 1.70
N LEU A 60 5.02 5.40 2.15
CA LEU A 60 5.62 4.70 3.28
C LEU A 60 6.47 3.55 2.75
N TYR A 61 7.75 3.52 3.09
CA TYR A 61 8.63 2.39 2.84
C TYR A 61 8.63 1.47 4.06
N LEU A 62 8.02 0.29 3.92
CA LEU A 62 7.82 -0.67 5.00
C LEU A 62 8.79 -1.84 4.82
N LEU A 63 9.84 -1.84 5.64
CA LEU A 63 10.94 -2.79 5.55
C LEU A 63 10.60 -4.08 6.31
N HIS A 64 10.89 -5.24 5.72
CA HIS A 64 10.65 -6.54 6.35
C HIS A 64 11.75 -6.95 7.34
N GLY A 65 11.49 -7.99 8.12
CA GLY A 65 12.42 -8.51 9.12
C GLY A 65 13.51 -9.44 8.55
N SER A 66 14.37 -9.94 9.42
CA SER A 66 15.43 -10.88 9.05
C SER A 66 14.87 -12.20 8.52
N GLY A 67 15.36 -12.63 7.35
CA GLY A 67 14.95 -13.89 6.74
C GLY A 67 13.63 -13.85 6.00
N ASP A 68 13.01 -12.68 5.89
CA ASP A 68 11.77 -12.44 5.17
C ASP A 68 12.05 -11.79 3.79
N ASP A 69 11.01 -11.45 3.03
CA ASP A 69 11.06 -10.81 1.73
C ASP A 69 9.95 -9.77 1.55
N GLN A 70 9.73 -9.29 0.32
CA GLN A 70 8.70 -8.28 0.01
C GLN A 70 7.27 -8.73 0.34
N THR A 71 7.02 -10.03 0.49
CA THR A 71 5.67 -10.56 0.76
C THR A 71 5.36 -10.66 2.25
N GLY A 72 6.34 -10.51 3.14
CA GLY A 72 6.17 -10.73 4.58
C GLY A 72 5.08 -9.87 5.20
N TRP A 73 5.04 -8.59 4.89
CA TRP A 73 3.98 -7.70 5.37
C TRP A 73 2.60 -7.99 4.74
N VAL A 74 2.57 -8.59 3.56
CA VAL A 74 1.35 -9.01 2.89
C VAL A 74 0.80 -10.27 3.54
N GLN A 75 1.65 -11.30 3.72
CA GLN A 75 1.24 -12.64 4.15
C GLN A 75 1.06 -12.73 5.67
N PHE A 76 1.96 -12.13 6.44
CA PHE A 76 1.98 -12.24 7.90
C PHE A 76 1.58 -10.95 8.61
N GLY A 77 1.86 -9.80 7.98
CA GLY A 77 1.56 -8.48 8.55
C GLY A 77 0.17 -7.95 8.19
N GLU A 78 -0.59 -8.65 7.36
CA GLU A 78 -1.96 -8.27 6.94
C GLU A 78 -2.06 -6.79 6.49
N VAL A 79 -1.04 -6.29 5.78
CA VAL A 79 -0.90 -4.86 5.44
C VAL A 79 -2.15 -4.28 4.78
N LEU A 80 -2.78 -5.02 3.86
CA LEU A 80 -4.01 -4.60 3.18
C LEU A 80 -5.13 -4.32 4.20
N HIS A 81 -5.41 -5.29 5.06
CA HIS A 81 -6.51 -5.19 6.03
C HIS A 81 -6.27 -4.08 7.06
N ILE A 82 -5.04 -3.99 7.59
CA ILE A 82 -4.68 -3.00 8.59
C ILE A 82 -4.71 -1.58 8.01
N ALA A 83 -4.14 -1.39 6.80
CA ALA A 83 -4.11 -0.08 6.15
C ALA A 83 -5.53 0.39 5.79
N ASP A 84 -6.34 -0.46 5.14
CA ASP A 84 -7.72 -0.14 4.78
C ASP A 84 -8.54 0.24 6.01
N LYS A 85 -8.43 -0.54 7.08
CA LYS A 85 -9.13 -0.25 8.34
C LYS A 85 -8.70 1.07 8.95
N ALA A 86 -7.39 1.33 9.03
CA ALA A 86 -6.88 2.57 9.62
C ALA A 86 -7.28 3.81 8.80
N ILE A 87 -7.26 3.71 7.48
CA ILE A 87 -7.70 4.76 6.56
C ILE A 87 -9.21 4.98 6.66
N GLY A 88 -10.01 3.90 6.62
CA GLY A 88 -11.46 3.98 6.69
C GLY A 88 -11.98 4.53 8.02
N GLU A 89 -11.26 4.31 9.12
CA GLU A 89 -11.56 4.87 10.45
C GLU A 89 -10.98 6.28 10.66
N GLY A 90 -10.30 6.86 9.67
CA GLY A 90 -9.67 8.18 9.76
C GLY A 90 -8.48 8.24 10.72
N ARG A 91 -7.89 7.08 11.08
CA ARG A 91 -6.70 6.97 11.94
C ARG A 91 -5.38 7.09 11.15
N ALA A 92 -5.44 6.89 9.84
CA ALA A 92 -4.31 7.10 8.94
C ALA A 92 -4.76 7.88 7.71
N THR A 93 -3.86 8.70 7.18
CA THR A 93 -4.03 9.32 5.86
C THR A 93 -3.86 8.24 4.79
N PRO A 94 -4.68 8.23 3.72
CA PRO A 94 -4.42 7.37 2.57
C PRO A 94 -3.00 7.57 2.04
N MET A 95 -2.27 6.46 1.85
CA MET A 95 -0.87 6.44 1.45
C MET A 95 -0.59 5.26 0.54
N VAL A 96 0.45 5.36 -0.26
CA VAL A 96 1.07 4.22 -0.94
C VAL A 96 2.07 3.58 0.01
N ILE A 97 2.12 2.24 0.07
CA ILE A 97 3.12 1.53 0.87
C ILE A 97 3.97 0.68 -0.07
N ILE A 98 5.28 0.91 -0.03
CA ILE A 98 6.28 0.16 -0.80
C ILE A 98 7.00 -0.79 0.15
N MET A 99 7.07 -2.05 -0.20
CA MET A 99 7.68 -3.12 0.61
C MET A 99 8.77 -3.79 -0.22
N PRO A 100 10.02 -3.31 -0.16
CA PRO A 100 11.11 -3.87 -0.95
C PRO A 100 11.73 -5.09 -0.30
N ASP A 101 12.22 -6.06 -1.11
CA ASP A 101 13.06 -7.15 -0.65
C ASP A 101 14.53 -6.71 -0.53
N ALA A 102 15.14 -6.94 0.62
CA ALA A 102 16.56 -6.69 0.89
C ALA A 102 17.39 -7.95 1.12
N ASN A 103 16.83 -9.14 0.85
CA ASN A 103 17.53 -10.42 1.04
C ASN A 103 18.15 -10.57 2.44
N THR A 104 17.37 -10.19 3.48
CA THR A 104 17.87 -10.07 4.87
C THR A 104 18.28 -11.39 5.51
N GLY A 105 18.03 -12.52 4.87
CA GLY A 105 18.58 -13.82 5.27
C GLY A 105 20.09 -13.94 5.07
N ILE A 106 20.67 -13.17 4.13
CA ILE A 106 22.09 -13.21 3.72
C ILE A 106 22.71 -11.82 3.73
N LYS A 107 21.97 -10.81 3.34
CA LYS A 107 22.39 -9.43 3.17
C LYS A 107 21.59 -8.50 4.10
N GLY A 108 21.23 -7.30 3.67
CA GLY A 108 20.45 -6.36 4.47
C GLY A 108 20.27 -5.03 3.77
N TYR A 109 19.75 -4.05 4.50
CA TYR A 109 19.37 -2.73 4.02
C TYR A 109 20.52 -1.71 3.96
N PHE A 110 21.76 -2.15 4.09
CA PHE A 110 22.95 -1.29 4.16
C PHE A 110 23.91 -1.57 3.01
N ASN A 111 24.83 -0.67 2.77
CA ASN A 111 25.99 -0.92 1.91
C ASN A 111 27.04 -1.71 2.69
N ASP A 112 27.51 -2.82 2.13
CA ASP A 112 28.58 -3.58 2.78
C ASP A 112 29.96 -2.93 2.55
N ILE A 113 30.91 -3.29 3.40
CA ILE A 113 32.27 -2.71 3.35
C ILE A 113 33.03 -3.09 2.06
N SER A 114 32.68 -4.24 1.47
CA SER A 114 33.30 -4.72 0.22
C SER A 114 32.75 -4.01 -1.03
N ASN A 115 31.67 -3.24 -0.90
CA ASN A 115 30.87 -2.68 -2.00
C ASN A 115 30.28 -3.72 -2.97
N GLU A 116 30.22 -4.99 -2.58
CA GLU A 116 29.53 -6.02 -3.36
C GLU A 116 28.01 -5.95 -3.18
N TRP A 117 27.56 -5.40 -2.07
CA TRP A 117 26.16 -5.19 -1.77
C TRP A 117 25.93 -3.73 -1.37
N ARG A 118 25.38 -2.93 -2.29
CA ARG A 118 25.16 -1.49 -2.12
C ARG A 118 23.66 -1.20 -2.05
N TYR A 119 22.99 -1.78 -1.05
CA TYR A 119 21.54 -1.69 -0.97
C TYR A 119 21.03 -0.30 -0.61
N GLU A 120 21.72 0.42 0.26
CA GLU A 120 21.38 1.79 0.61
C GLU A 120 21.41 2.70 -0.62
N ASP A 121 22.45 2.59 -1.45
CA ASP A 121 22.54 3.34 -2.71
C ASP A 121 21.41 2.95 -3.68
N PHE A 122 21.15 1.64 -3.84
CA PHE A 122 20.02 1.17 -4.63
C PHE A 122 18.69 1.75 -4.16
N PHE A 123 18.47 1.76 -2.84
CA PHE A 123 17.23 2.24 -2.24
C PHE A 123 16.98 3.72 -2.55
N PHE A 124 17.98 4.58 -2.33
CA PHE A 124 17.83 6.01 -2.51
C PHE A 124 18.00 6.47 -3.98
N ASP A 125 18.89 5.84 -4.74
CA ASP A 125 19.24 6.32 -6.07
C ASP A 125 18.48 5.61 -7.20
N GLU A 126 17.90 4.43 -6.94
CA GLU A 126 17.15 3.68 -7.95
C GLU A 126 15.70 3.40 -7.52
N LEU A 127 15.46 2.77 -6.35
CA LEU A 127 14.12 2.34 -5.98
C LEU A 127 13.17 3.53 -5.76
N ILE A 128 13.54 4.50 -4.93
CA ILE A 128 12.71 5.68 -4.66
C ILE A 128 12.37 6.41 -5.96
N PRO A 129 13.33 6.81 -6.82
CA PRO A 129 13.01 7.48 -8.08
C PRO A 129 12.21 6.65 -9.08
N PHE A 130 12.23 5.32 -8.94
CA PHE A 130 11.49 4.43 -9.82
C PHE A 130 10.01 4.32 -9.43
N VAL A 131 9.70 4.36 -8.13
CA VAL A 131 8.33 4.13 -7.62
C VAL A 131 7.54 5.42 -7.38
N GLU A 132 8.18 6.58 -7.28
CA GLU A 132 7.58 7.91 -7.13
C GLU A 132 7.43 8.65 -8.46
#